data_9383b0b52a3a4e82ef2aa86287f72dfd
#
_entry.id   9383b0b52a3a4e82ef2aa86287f72dfd
#
_cell.length_a   1.000
_cell.length_b   1.000
_cell.length_c   1.000
_cell.angle_alpha   90.00
_cell.angle_beta   90.00
_cell.angle_gamma   90.00
#
_symmetry.space_group_name_H-M   'P 1'
#
loop_
_entity.id
_entity.type
_entity.pdbx_description
1 polymer ?
#
loop_
_entity_poly.entity_id
_entity_poly.type
_entity_poly.pdbx_seq_one_letter_code
_entity_poly.pdbx_strand_id
1 'polypeptide(L)'
;PFKGLTSKLINMTKADIVTKIADRTGMEKSDVLAVVENFMHEVKTNMESGENVYLRGFGSFVLKKRAEKTGRNISKNTTLIIPAHYIPAFKPAKVFADQVKSNVSVK
;
A
#
# COMPACT_ATOMS: atom_id res chain seq x y z
N PRO A 1 -0.18 28.09 8.43
CA PRO A 1 -0.96 28.12 9.44
C PRO A 1 -1.75 26.95 9.53
N PHE A 2 -2.82 26.87 9.42
CA PHE A 2 -3.50 25.74 9.59
C PHE A 2 -2.79 24.53 9.13
N LYS A 3 -1.55 24.61 8.98
CA LYS A 3 -0.81 23.50 8.57
C LYS A 3 -0.93 22.30 9.46
N GLY A 4 -0.93 22.48 10.75
CA GLY A 4 -1.05 21.38 11.65
C GLY A 4 -2.37 20.66 11.51
N LEU A 5 -3.38 21.44 11.24
CA LEU A 5 -4.68 20.91 11.09
C LEU A 5 -4.82 20.18 9.80
N THR A 6 -4.38 20.80 8.73
CA THR A 6 -4.54 20.19 7.45
C THR A 6 -3.63 19.00 7.25
N SER A 7 -2.51 18.94 7.93
CA SER A 7 -1.58 17.83 7.71
C SER A 7 -2.20 16.50 8.07
N LYS A 8 -3.18 16.49 8.96
CA LYS A 8 -3.85 15.23 9.28
C LYS A 8 -4.73 14.73 8.16
N LEU A 9 -5.17 15.64 7.31
CA LEU A 9 -6.06 15.32 6.22
C LEU A 9 -5.35 15.16 4.90
N ILE A 10 -4.05 15.46 4.87
CA ILE A 10 -3.28 15.39 3.64
C ILE A 10 -2.61 14.04 3.53
N ASN A 11 -2.87 13.38 2.44
CA ASN A 11 -2.21 12.12 2.15
C ASN A 11 -1.13 12.37 1.14
N MET A 12 -0.08 11.58 1.22
CA MET A 12 0.99 11.64 0.26
C MET A 12 0.62 10.85 -0.98
N THR A 13 0.88 11.44 -2.14
CA THR A 13 0.60 10.76 -3.40
C THR A 13 1.90 10.25 -4.00
N LYS A 14 1.79 9.49 -5.07
CA LYS A 14 2.96 9.03 -5.81
C LYS A 14 3.79 10.22 -6.28
N ALA A 15 3.14 11.27 -6.77
CA ALA A 15 3.85 12.45 -7.24
C ALA A 15 4.63 13.13 -6.12
N ASP A 16 4.06 13.18 -4.92
CA ASP A 16 4.73 13.75 -3.77
C ASP A 16 5.96 12.95 -3.38
N ILE A 17 5.84 11.62 -3.43
CA ILE A 17 6.96 10.75 -3.10
C ILE A 17 8.08 10.92 -4.11
N VAL A 18 7.74 10.99 -5.39
CA VAL A 18 8.72 11.19 -6.45
C VAL A 18 9.47 12.51 -6.25
N THR A 19 8.74 13.57 -5.93
CA THR A 19 9.37 14.87 -5.69
C THR A 19 10.33 14.82 -4.51
N LYS A 20 9.92 14.19 -3.42
CA LYS A 20 10.80 14.11 -2.25
C LYS A 20 12.04 13.26 -2.50
N ILE A 21 11.90 12.20 -3.23
CA ILE A 21 13.05 11.37 -3.56
C ILE A 21 14.00 12.13 -4.48
N ALA A 22 13.46 12.80 -5.49
CA ALA A 22 14.28 13.57 -6.41
C ALA A 22 15.07 14.65 -5.66
N ASP A 23 14.41 15.35 -4.75
CA ASP A 23 15.06 16.38 -3.95
C ASP A 23 16.18 15.82 -3.08
N ARG A 24 15.93 14.65 -2.49
CA ARG A 24 16.90 14.05 -1.57
C ARG A 24 18.10 13.47 -2.29
N THR A 25 17.88 12.92 -3.48
CA THR A 25 18.94 12.21 -4.20
C THR A 25 19.62 13.04 -5.26
N GLY A 26 19.01 14.15 -5.66
CA GLY A 26 19.53 14.95 -6.76
C GLY A 26 19.22 14.36 -8.13
N MET A 27 18.39 13.32 -8.18
CA MET A 27 18.02 12.70 -9.45
C MET A 27 16.91 13.48 -10.13
N GLU A 28 16.82 13.34 -11.43
CA GLU A 28 15.73 13.93 -12.19
C GLU A 28 14.40 13.31 -11.80
N LYS A 29 13.36 14.13 -11.69
CA LYS A 29 12.05 13.60 -11.34
C LYS A 29 11.55 12.53 -12.31
N SER A 30 11.83 12.71 -13.60
CA SER A 30 11.39 11.72 -14.58
C SER A 30 12.05 10.38 -14.35
N ASP A 31 13.32 10.36 -13.94
CA ASP A 31 14.01 9.11 -13.66
C ASP A 31 13.47 8.47 -12.39
N VAL A 32 13.21 9.28 -11.37
CA VAL A 32 12.66 8.77 -10.13
C VAL A 32 11.28 8.19 -10.37
N LEU A 33 10.47 8.87 -11.15
CA LEU A 33 9.14 8.38 -11.48
C LEU A 33 9.22 7.02 -12.17
N ALA A 34 10.14 6.88 -13.12
CA ALA A 34 10.30 5.61 -13.82
C ALA A 34 10.65 4.49 -12.84
N VAL A 35 11.57 4.75 -11.92
CA VAL A 35 11.97 3.75 -10.93
C VAL A 35 10.81 3.39 -10.02
N VAL A 36 10.09 4.39 -9.52
CA VAL A 36 8.97 4.15 -8.61
C VAL A 36 7.87 3.34 -9.30
N GLU A 37 7.57 3.70 -10.54
CA GLU A 37 6.53 2.97 -11.26
C GLU A 37 6.95 1.55 -11.60
N ASN A 38 8.21 1.37 -11.94
CA ASN A 38 8.71 0.01 -12.21
C ASN A 38 8.77 -0.83 -10.95
N PHE A 39 9.05 -0.21 -9.82
CA PHE A 39 9.02 -0.92 -8.54
C PHE A 39 7.62 -1.46 -8.27
N MET A 40 6.61 -0.60 -8.43
CA MET A 40 5.24 -1.04 -8.19
C MET A 40 4.80 -2.08 -9.20
N HIS A 41 5.26 -1.95 -10.44
CA HIS A 41 4.95 -2.91 -11.47
C HIS A 41 5.52 -4.30 -11.11
N GLU A 42 6.75 -4.34 -10.61
CA GLU A 42 7.37 -5.59 -10.21
C GLU A 42 6.62 -6.24 -9.06
N VAL A 43 6.22 -5.43 -8.07
CA VAL A 43 5.46 -5.96 -6.94
C VAL A 43 4.15 -6.58 -7.45
N LYS A 44 3.42 -5.85 -8.29
CA LYS A 44 2.14 -6.33 -8.80
C LYS A 44 2.30 -7.59 -9.63
N THR A 45 3.26 -7.59 -10.52
CA THR A 45 3.47 -8.72 -11.43
C THR A 45 3.84 -9.98 -10.67
N ASN A 46 4.71 -9.86 -9.68
CA ASN A 46 5.09 -11.03 -8.90
C ASN A 46 3.94 -11.56 -8.08
N MET A 47 3.14 -10.68 -7.51
CA MET A 47 2.00 -11.12 -6.73
C MET A 47 0.93 -11.74 -7.60
N GLU A 48 0.76 -11.24 -8.80
CA GLU A 48 -0.19 -11.84 -9.76
C GLU A 48 0.22 -13.25 -10.13
N SER A 49 1.50 -13.56 -10.08
CA SER A 49 1.98 -14.92 -10.36
C SER A 49 1.96 -15.80 -9.12
N GLY A 50 1.49 -15.31 -8.00
CA GLY A 50 1.39 -16.14 -6.81
C GLY A 50 2.55 -16.04 -5.85
N GLU A 51 3.41 -15.04 -6.00
CA GLU A 51 4.58 -14.90 -5.15
C GLU A 51 4.45 -13.71 -4.21
N ASN A 52 4.93 -13.90 -2.99
CA ASN A 52 5.02 -12.79 -2.04
C ASN A 52 6.29 -11.99 -2.30
N VAL A 53 6.28 -10.73 -1.93
CA VAL A 53 7.44 -9.86 -2.09
C VAL A 53 7.90 -9.40 -0.71
N TYR A 54 9.14 -9.71 -0.35
CA TYR A 54 9.68 -9.36 0.96
C TYR A 54 10.68 -8.22 0.83
N LEU A 55 10.44 -7.15 1.55
CA LEU A 55 11.32 -5.98 1.54
C LEU A 55 11.87 -5.78 2.95
N ARG A 56 13.08 -6.23 3.15
CA ARG A 56 13.72 -6.23 4.46
C ARG A 56 13.69 -4.85 5.11
N GLY A 57 13.25 -4.80 6.35
CA GLY A 57 13.19 -3.56 7.10
C GLY A 57 11.97 -2.71 6.82
N PHE A 58 11.23 -3.02 5.77
CA PHE A 58 10.04 -2.27 5.41
C PHE A 58 8.78 -3.09 5.64
N GLY A 59 8.71 -4.25 5.02
CA GLY A 59 7.55 -5.12 5.17
C GLY A 59 7.46 -6.10 4.04
N SER A 60 6.33 -6.77 3.97
CA SER A 60 6.09 -7.79 2.96
C SER A 60 4.76 -7.56 2.31
N PHE A 61 4.72 -7.74 0.99
CA PHE A 61 3.46 -7.79 0.27
C PHE A 61 3.11 -9.25 0.14
N VAL A 62 2.03 -9.67 0.78
CA VAL A 62 1.70 -11.09 0.86
C VAL A 62 0.32 -11.34 0.30
N LEU A 63 0.14 -12.56 -0.19
CA LEU A 63 -1.15 -12.99 -0.69
C LEU A 63 -1.93 -13.57 0.49
N LYS A 64 -3.14 -13.10 0.65
CA LYS A 64 -3.98 -13.51 1.75
C LYS A 64 -5.23 -14.16 1.16
N LYS A 65 -5.53 -15.35 1.63
CA LYS A 65 -6.70 -16.06 1.14
C LYS A 65 -7.95 -15.55 1.84
N ARG A 66 -8.96 -15.23 1.04
CA ARG A 66 -10.28 -14.90 1.55
C ARG A 66 -11.20 -16.07 1.29
N ALA A 67 -11.87 -16.53 2.32
CA ALA A 67 -12.79 -17.63 2.18
C ALA A 67 -14.02 -17.22 1.38
N GLU A 68 -14.69 -18.21 0.85
CA GLU A 68 -15.95 -17.98 0.17
C GLU A 68 -16.92 -17.27 1.11
N LYS A 69 -17.69 -16.37 0.59
CA LYS A 69 -18.55 -15.55 1.39
C LYS A 69 -19.89 -15.36 0.68
N THR A 70 -20.96 -15.35 1.48
CA THR A 70 -22.29 -15.09 0.95
C THR A 70 -22.65 -13.65 1.24
N GLY A 71 -22.95 -12.91 0.20
CA GLY A 71 -23.39 -11.54 0.35
C GLY A 71 -24.82 -11.39 -0.11
N ARG A 72 -25.35 -10.21 0.01
CA ARG A 72 -26.70 -9.92 -0.37
C ARG A 72 -26.77 -8.69 -1.20
N ASN A 73 -27.45 -8.78 -2.34
CA ASN A 73 -27.66 -7.61 -3.17
C ASN A 73 -28.99 -7.00 -2.75
N ILE A 74 -28.90 -5.91 -2.01
CA ILE A 74 -30.09 -5.27 -1.46
C ILE A 74 -31.04 -4.76 -2.52
N SER A 75 -30.52 -4.16 -3.57
CA SER A 75 -31.39 -3.61 -4.60
C SER A 75 -32.15 -4.67 -5.36
N LYS A 76 -31.60 -5.84 -5.54
CA LYS A 76 -32.28 -6.93 -6.23
C LYS A 76 -32.81 -7.97 -5.29
N ASN A 77 -32.54 -7.83 -4.01
CA ASN A 77 -32.98 -8.76 -3.00
C ASN A 77 -32.60 -10.19 -3.34
N THR A 78 -31.39 -10.37 -3.84
CA THR A 78 -30.85 -11.68 -4.19
C THR A 78 -29.60 -11.97 -3.40
N THR A 79 -29.25 -13.23 -3.34
CA THR A 79 -28.05 -13.67 -2.64
C THR A 79 -26.91 -13.80 -3.64
N LEU A 80 -25.75 -13.27 -3.26
CA LEU A 80 -24.55 -13.38 -4.08
C LEU A 80 -23.55 -14.27 -3.39
N ILE A 81 -22.86 -15.07 -4.16
CA ILE A 81 -21.78 -15.89 -3.63
C ILE A 81 -20.46 -15.34 -4.14
N ILE A 82 -19.60 -14.95 -3.21
CA ILE A 82 -18.28 -14.47 -3.55
C ILE A 82 -17.32 -15.64 -3.31
N PRO A 83 -16.72 -16.17 -4.38
CA PRO A 83 -15.87 -17.35 -4.22
C PRO A 83 -14.59 -17.03 -3.47
N ALA A 84 -13.97 -18.06 -2.94
CA ALA A 84 -12.69 -17.92 -2.29
C ALA A 84 -11.68 -17.36 -3.29
N HIS A 85 -10.83 -16.46 -2.83
CA HIS A 85 -9.84 -15.84 -3.71
C HIS A 85 -8.69 -15.27 -2.87
N TYR A 86 -7.63 -14.88 -3.54
CA TYR A 86 -6.49 -14.27 -2.89
C TYR A 86 -6.49 -12.79 -3.11
N ILE A 87 -6.11 -12.04 -2.10
CA ILE A 87 -5.98 -10.59 -2.20
C ILE A 87 -4.57 -10.19 -1.79
N PRO A 88 -4.07 -9.06 -2.30
CA PRO A 88 -2.80 -8.57 -1.82
C PRO A 88 -2.97 -7.88 -0.47
N ALA A 89 -1.99 -8.03 0.40
CA ALA A 89 -1.99 -7.36 1.69
C ALA A 89 -0.57 -6.94 2.01
N PHE A 90 -0.43 -5.86 2.76
CA PHE A 90 0.87 -5.40 3.20
C PHE A 90 1.05 -5.72 4.68
N LYS A 91 2.16 -6.37 5.00
CA LYS A 91 2.48 -6.73 6.35
C LYS A 91 3.76 -5.98 6.75
N PRO A 92 3.65 -4.96 7.59
CA PRO A 92 4.84 -4.16 7.91
C PRO A 92 5.86 -4.96 8.70
N ALA A 93 7.13 -4.64 8.48
CA ALA A 93 8.20 -5.24 9.27
C ALA A 93 8.07 -4.72 10.71
N LYS A 94 8.53 -5.53 11.65
CA LYS A 94 8.40 -5.16 13.06
C LYS A 94 9.07 -3.83 13.36
N VAL A 95 10.24 -3.59 12.82
CA VAL A 95 10.95 -2.34 13.07
C VAL A 95 10.18 -1.14 12.55
N PHE A 96 9.54 -1.30 11.40
CA PHE A 96 8.72 -0.23 10.84
C PHE A 96 7.45 -0.02 11.67
N ALA A 97 6.79 -1.10 12.06
CA ALA A 97 5.58 -1.01 12.87
C ALA A 97 5.88 -0.34 14.21
N ASP A 98 7.01 -0.69 14.82
CA ASP A 98 7.42 -0.10 16.09
C ASP A 98 7.69 1.40 15.96
N GLN A 99 8.30 1.81 14.87
CA GLN A 99 8.57 3.22 14.62
C GLN A 99 7.28 4.03 14.50
N VAL A 100 6.30 3.48 13.82
CA VAL A 100 5.01 4.16 13.69
C VAL A 100 4.34 4.23 15.07
N LYS A 101 4.37 3.15 15.80
CA LYS A 101 3.76 3.08 17.11
C LYS A 101 4.35 4.12 18.06
N SER A 102 5.66 4.34 17.97
CA SER A 102 6.34 5.28 18.85
C SER A 102 6.11 6.72 18.46
N ASN A 103 5.94 6.98 17.18
CA ASN A 103 5.91 8.35 16.66
C ASN A 103 4.52 8.91 16.38
N VAL A 104 3.50 8.07 16.36
CA VAL A 104 2.15 8.52 16.10
C VAL A 104 1.31 8.36 17.36
N SER A 105 0.80 9.47 17.85
CA SER A 105 0.00 9.45 19.08
C SER A 105 -1.41 8.98 18.80
N VAL A 106 -1.95 8.27 19.78
CA VAL A 106 -3.35 7.89 19.75
C VAL A 106 -4.12 8.95 20.50
N LYS A 107 -5.17 9.44 19.91
CA LYS A 107 -5.95 10.50 20.54
C LYS A 107 -7.34 10.04 20.92
#